data_f9071ea650d6f83998ad0c0b9e61897e
#
_entry.id   f9071ea650d6f83998ad0c0b9e61897e
#
_cell.length_a   1.000
_cell.length_b   1.000
_cell.length_c   1.000
_cell.angle_alpha   90.00
_cell.angle_beta   90.00
_cell.angle_gamma   90.00
#
_symmetry.space_group_name_H-M   'P 1'
#
loop_
_entity.id
_entity.type
_entity.pdbx_description
1 polymer ?
#
loop_
_entity_poly.entity_id
_entity_poly.type
_entity_poly.pdbx_seq_one_letter_code
_entity_poly.pdbx_strand_id
1 'polypeptide(L)'
;VELLPFGAFTGGGDYFEGDLRREVTPKVSIAVGMSHNDRAIRTGGQLGRPLFAPRSMTTYLADVLLKYRGFAASAEVARRDAPDPITTDGSVTRYILTGDGVTGQLSYLLRNGIEPALRLSMVTPKAALAGRAGADRQRQIGFGLTRYLNAHRVKWQGELLHDDYRNALTRTTRGAWTLRSSIEVGI
;
A
#
# COMPACT_ATOMS: atom_id res chain seq x y z
N VAL A 1 -14.22 -10.02 1.58
CA VAL A 1 -15.46 -9.87 0.80
C VAL A 1 -15.28 -8.71 -0.14
N GLU A 2 -15.66 -8.88 -1.41
CA GLU A 2 -15.62 -7.86 -2.44
C GLU A 2 -17.02 -7.65 -3.01
N LEU A 3 -17.33 -6.39 -3.34
CA LEU A 3 -18.58 -5.96 -3.96
C LEU A 3 -18.27 -5.17 -5.23
N LEU A 4 -18.99 -5.48 -6.31
CA LEU A 4 -18.93 -4.82 -7.61
C LEU A 4 -20.28 -4.17 -7.93
N PRO A 5 -20.63 -3.01 -7.33
CA PRO A 5 -21.98 -2.45 -7.37
C PRO A 5 -22.45 -2.07 -8.80
N PHE A 6 -21.50 -1.86 -9.72
CA PHE A 6 -21.80 -1.55 -11.12
C PHE A 6 -21.41 -2.71 -12.07
N GLY A 7 -21.34 -3.93 -11.54
CA GLY A 7 -20.96 -5.13 -12.28
C GLY A 7 -19.45 -5.26 -12.49
N ALA A 8 -19.05 -6.40 -13.06
CA ALA A 8 -17.65 -6.73 -13.28
C ALA A 8 -16.93 -5.76 -14.23
N PHE A 9 -15.63 -5.60 -14.02
CA PHE A 9 -14.76 -4.85 -14.91
C PHE A 9 -14.53 -5.60 -16.23
N THR A 10 -14.36 -4.88 -17.31
CA THR A 10 -14.14 -5.46 -18.64
C THR A 10 -12.80 -6.19 -18.69
N GLY A 11 -12.85 -7.50 -19.03
CA GLY A 11 -11.65 -8.32 -19.25
C GLY A 11 -10.72 -8.42 -18.04
N GLY A 12 -11.26 -8.53 -16.83
CA GLY A 12 -10.49 -8.63 -15.61
C GLY A 12 -9.77 -7.32 -15.24
N GLY A 13 -10.35 -6.18 -15.57
CA GLY A 13 -9.77 -4.86 -15.33
C GLY A 13 -9.57 -4.52 -13.87
N ASP A 14 -10.22 -5.23 -12.94
CA ASP A 14 -10.05 -5.14 -11.49
C ASP A 14 -8.67 -5.58 -11.00
N TYR A 15 -7.97 -6.42 -11.76
CA TYR A 15 -6.60 -6.87 -11.44
C TYR A 15 -5.49 -5.91 -11.89
N PHE A 16 -5.82 -4.79 -12.51
CA PHE A 16 -4.84 -3.82 -13.01
C PHE A 16 -5.10 -2.43 -12.43
N GLU A 17 -4.07 -1.66 -12.21
CA GLU A 17 -4.19 -0.32 -11.62
C GLU A 17 -4.82 0.68 -12.59
N GLY A 18 -4.33 0.76 -13.85
CA GLY A 18 -4.83 1.67 -14.87
C GLY A 18 -6.10 1.20 -15.57
N ASP A 19 -6.86 2.14 -16.15
CA ASP A 19 -8.05 1.83 -16.95
C ASP A 19 -7.71 1.61 -18.44
N LEU A 20 -6.95 0.53 -18.73
CA LEU A 20 -6.56 0.19 -20.11
C LEU A 20 -7.73 -0.18 -21.00
N ARG A 21 -8.82 -0.67 -20.44
CA ARG A 21 -10.04 -1.03 -21.18
C ARG A 21 -10.92 0.18 -21.45
N ARG A 22 -10.61 1.34 -20.80
CA ARG A 22 -11.37 2.59 -20.90
C ARG A 22 -12.86 2.36 -20.68
N GLU A 23 -13.18 1.80 -19.51
CA GLU A 23 -14.55 1.44 -19.11
C GLU A 23 -15.55 2.50 -19.54
N VAL A 24 -16.53 2.11 -20.34
CA VAL A 24 -17.51 3.05 -20.92
C VAL A 24 -18.54 3.53 -19.90
N THR A 25 -18.75 2.76 -18.84
CA THR A 25 -19.55 3.09 -17.66
C THR A 25 -18.65 3.06 -16.41
N PRO A 26 -18.93 3.86 -15.36
CA PRO A 26 -18.19 3.75 -14.13
C PRO A 26 -18.19 2.32 -13.58
N LYS A 27 -17.02 1.81 -13.18
CA LYS A 27 -16.86 0.53 -12.51
C LYS A 27 -16.22 0.77 -11.15
N VAL A 28 -16.74 0.09 -10.14
CA VAL A 28 -16.27 0.21 -8.76
C VAL A 28 -16.13 -1.17 -8.16
N SER A 29 -14.99 -1.43 -7.50
CA SER A 29 -14.81 -2.53 -6.56
C SER A 29 -14.66 -1.94 -5.16
N ILE A 30 -15.30 -2.55 -4.18
CA ILE A 30 -15.14 -2.24 -2.76
C ILE A 30 -14.84 -3.55 -2.06
N ALA A 31 -13.69 -3.64 -1.38
CA ALA A 31 -13.34 -4.85 -0.65
C ALA A 31 -13.05 -4.54 0.83
N VAL A 32 -13.34 -5.53 1.67
CA VAL A 32 -13.02 -5.53 3.10
C VAL A 32 -12.46 -6.87 3.52
N GLY A 33 -11.45 -6.86 4.38
CA GLY A 33 -10.79 -8.05 4.87
C GLY A 33 -10.39 -7.93 6.34
N MET A 34 -10.29 -9.08 7.01
CA MET A 34 -9.75 -9.20 8.35
C MET A 34 -8.85 -10.43 8.42
N SER A 35 -7.72 -10.28 9.09
CA SER A 35 -6.83 -11.39 9.43
C SER A 35 -6.54 -11.37 10.92
N HIS A 36 -6.74 -12.49 11.59
CA HIS A 36 -6.36 -12.69 12.98
C HIS A 36 -5.28 -13.76 13.08
N ASN A 37 -4.19 -13.45 13.77
CA ASN A 37 -3.12 -14.38 14.07
C ASN A 37 -3.08 -14.56 15.59
N ASP A 38 -3.51 -15.71 16.05
CA ASP A 38 -3.34 -16.07 17.46
C ASP A 38 -1.92 -16.61 17.69
N ARG A 39 -1.28 -16.13 18.76
CA ARG A 39 0.07 -16.56 19.19
C ARG A 39 1.11 -16.54 18.06
N ALA A 40 1.12 -15.52 17.25
CA ALA A 40 2.12 -15.32 16.21
C ALA A 40 3.54 -15.27 16.83
N ILE A 41 4.47 -16.00 16.23
CA ILE A 41 5.88 -16.07 16.66
C ILE A 41 6.81 -15.18 15.84
N ARG A 42 6.26 -14.42 14.91
CA ARG A 42 7.01 -13.47 14.05
C ARG A 42 6.31 -12.11 14.00
N THR A 43 7.09 -11.06 13.73
CA THR A 43 6.62 -9.67 13.73
C THR A 43 5.52 -9.36 12.71
N GLY A 44 5.40 -10.12 11.66
CA GLY A 44 4.36 -10.03 10.62
C GLY A 44 3.34 -11.20 10.64
N GLY A 45 3.33 -12.00 11.70
CA GLY A 45 2.51 -13.21 11.80
C GLY A 45 3.25 -14.46 11.32
N GLN A 46 3.18 -14.75 10.05
CA GLN A 46 3.93 -15.86 9.42
C GLN A 46 5.30 -15.43 8.91
N LEU A 47 5.49 -14.15 8.62
CA LEU A 47 6.71 -13.58 8.08
C LEU A 47 7.34 -12.58 9.07
N GLY A 48 8.57 -12.15 8.76
CA GLY A 48 9.31 -11.18 9.56
C GLY A 48 10.25 -11.83 10.57
N ARG A 49 10.79 -11.00 11.47
CA ARG A 49 11.74 -11.45 12.51
C ARG A 49 11.02 -12.27 13.58
N PRO A 50 11.64 -13.34 14.14
CA PRO A 50 11.10 -14.06 15.28
C PRO A 50 10.85 -13.12 16.45
N LEU A 51 9.73 -13.28 17.16
CA LEU A 51 9.46 -12.63 18.45
C LEU A 51 10.10 -13.47 19.59
N PHE A 52 10.34 -12.86 20.75
CA PHE A 52 10.85 -13.58 21.91
C PHE A 52 9.73 -14.28 22.71
N ALA A 53 8.49 -13.88 22.49
CA ALA A 53 7.30 -14.56 23.02
C ALA A 53 6.16 -14.43 22.01
N PRO A 54 5.25 -15.43 21.93
CA PRO A 54 4.09 -15.35 21.03
C PRO A 54 3.19 -14.17 21.36
N ARG A 55 2.62 -13.53 20.33
CA ARG A 55 1.70 -12.39 20.44
C ARG A 55 0.54 -12.54 19.46
N SER A 56 -0.66 -12.20 19.91
CA SER A 56 -1.81 -12.15 19.02
C SER A 56 -1.93 -10.78 18.35
N MET A 57 -2.35 -10.76 17.09
CA MET A 57 -2.58 -9.55 16.34
C MET A 57 -3.75 -9.69 15.38
N THR A 58 -4.43 -8.59 15.13
CA THR A 58 -5.51 -8.49 14.14
C THR A 58 -5.19 -7.40 13.13
N THR A 59 -5.41 -7.67 11.86
CA THR A 59 -5.28 -6.70 10.77
C THR A 59 -6.61 -6.56 10.07
N TYR A 60 -7.09 -5.33 9.91
CA TYR A 60 -8.28 -4.95 9.15
C TYR A 60 -7.81 -4.25 7.89
N LEU A 61 -8.48 -4.53 6.78
CA LEU A 61 -8.19 -3.99 5.46
C LEU A 61 -9.49 -3.56 4.81
N ALA A 62 -9.47 -2.43 4.12
CA ALA A 62 -10.54 -2.04 3.22
C ALA A 62 -9.94 -1.29 2.04
N ASP A 63 -10.47 -1.53 0.85
CA ASP A 63 -10.03 -0.88 -0.37
C ASP A 63 -11.20 -0.54 -1.30
N VAL A 64 -10.93 0.40 -2.19
CA VAL A 64 -11.83 0.80 -3.27
C VAL A 64 -11.03 1.03 -4.55
N LEU A 65 -11.56 0.56 -5.66
CA LEU A 65 -11.06 0.82 -7.01
C LEU A 65 -12.20 1.38 -7.86
N LEU A 66 -11.94 2.48 -8.56
CA LEU A 66 -12.87 3.09 -9.53
C LEU A 66 -12.18 3.23 -10.88
N LYS A 67 -12.88 2.88 -11.96
CA LYS A 67 -12.42 3.09 -13.34
C LYS A 67 -13.53 3.66 -14.22
N TYR A 68 -13.15 4.61 -15.08
CA TYR A 68 -14.07 5.23 -16.02
C TYR A 68 -13.32 6.01 -17.10
N ARG A 69 -13.51 5.66 -18.37
CA ARG A 69 -13.01 6.36 -19.58
C ARG A 69 -11.52 6.71 -19.56
N GLY A 70 -10.70 5.81 -19.03
CA GLY A 70 -9.26 5.99 -18.89
C GLY A 70 -8.83 6.58 -17.54
N PHE A 71 -9.75 7.08 -16.73
CA PHE A 71 -9.49 7.47 -15.35
C PHE A 71 -9.51 6.24 -14.45
N ALA A 72 -8.54 6.14 -13.55
CA ALA A 72 -8.51 5.14 -12.49
C ALA A 72 -8.17 5.82 -11.17
N ALA A 73 -8.86 5.40 -10.11
CA ALA A 73 -8.62 5.83 -8.74
C ALA A 73 -8.67 4.63 -7.81
N SER A 74 -7.70 4.51 -6.91
CA SER A 74 -7.72 3.50 -5.87
C SER A 74 -7.40 4.12 -4.52
N ALA A 75 -7.98 3.56 -3.46
CA ALA A 75 -7.61 3.86 -2.09
C ALA A 75 -7.66 2.59 -1.26
N GLU A 76 -6.72 2.46 -0.33
CA GLU A 76 -6.64 1.36 0.62
C GLU A 76 -6.38 1.91 2.01
N VAL A 77 -7.03 1.33 3.01
CA VAL A 77 -6.77 1.56 4.42
C VAL A 77 -6.46 0.24 5.11
N ALA A 78 -5.46 0.26 5.99
CA ALA A 78 -5.05 -0.88 6.79
C ALA A 78 -4.92 -0.46 8.24
N ARG A 79 -5.41 -1.28 9.17
CA ARG A 79 -5.19 -1.11 10.60
C ARG A 79 -4.72 -2.41 11.23
N ARG A 80 -3.62 -2.35 11.96
CA ARG A 80 -3.13 -3.49 12.72
C ARG A 80 -3.10 -3.19 14.21
N ASP A 81 -3.72 -4.07 14.97
CA ASP A 81 -3.81 -4.05 16.42
C ASP A 81 -3.15 -5.30 17.03
N ALA A 82 -2.44 -5.11 18.14
CA ALA A 82 -1.96 -6.15 19.02
C ALA A 82 -2.03 -5.61 20.46
N PRO A 83 -2.64 -6.35 21.42
CA PRO A 83 -2.77 -5.89 22.81
C PRO A 83 -1.42 -5.64 23.48
N ASP A 84 -0.43 -6.49 23.21
CA ASP A 84 0.93 -6.40 23.72
C ASP A 84 1.93 -6.63 22.56
N PRO A 85 2.25 -5.58 21.77
CA PRO A 85 3.02 -5.74 20.54
C PRO A 85 4.53 -5.95 20.75
N ILE A 86 5.04 -5.72 21.99
CA ILE A 86 6.47 -5.66 22.27
C ILE A 86 6.93 -6.92 22.98
N THR A 87 8.08 -7.46 22.57
CA THR A 87 8.77 -8.56 23.23
C THR A 87 10.25 -8.22 23.44
N THR A 88 10.83 -8.61 24.58
CA THR A 88 12.20 -8.27 24.95
C THR A 88 12.94 -9.51 25.43
N ASP A 89 14.21 -9.62 25.06
CA ASP A 89 15.16 -10.59 25.61
C ASP A 89 16.48 -9.86 25.88
N GLY A 90 16.83 -9.74 27.16
CA GLY A 90 17.93 -8.88 27.60
C GLY A 90 17.75 -7.43 27.10
N SER A 91 18.73 -6.94 26.36
CA SER A 91 18.72 -5.59 25.77
C SER A 91 18.02 -5.52 24.41
N VAL A 92 17.68 -6.65 23.81
CA VAL A 92 17.10 -6.72 22.47
C VAL A 92 15.57 -6.65 22.53
N THR A 93 15.00 -5.71 21.78
CA THR A 93 13.54 -5.55 21.67
C THR A 93 13.09 -5.86 20.26
N ARG A 94 12.01 -6.61 20.14
CA ARG A 94 11.27 -6.88 18.89
C ARG A 94 9.80 -6.55 19.08
N TYR A 95 9.12 -6.15 18.02
CA TYR A 95 7.73 -5.75 18.13
C TYR A 95 6.96 -6.03 16.84
N ILE A 96 5.64 -6.19 16.99
CA ILE A 96 4.68 -6.16 15.90
C ILE A 96 4.41 -4.68 15.56
N LEU A 97 4.59 -4.28 14.31
CA LEU A 97 4.24 -2.93 13.88
C LEU A 97 2.71 -2.79 13.91
N THR A 98 2.20 -2.10 14.92
CA THR A 98 0.79 -1.74 15.07
C THR A 98 0.57 -0.29 14.67
N GLY A 99 -0.57 0.02 14.06
CA GLY A 99 -0.87 1.36 13.56
C GLY A 99 -1.84 1.35 12.42
N ASP A 100 -1.94 2.51 11.79
CA ASP A 100 -2.81 2.75 10.65
C ASP A 100 -1.96 3.03 9.41
N GLY A 101 -2.39 2.50 8.27
CA GLY A 101 -1.87 2.77 6.93
C GLY A 101 -2.98 3.26 6.04
N VAL A 102 -2.67 4.21 5.16
CA VAL A 102 -3.54 4.64 4.08
C VAL A 102 -2.71 4.88 2.84
N THR A 103 -3.21 4.43 1.71
CA THR A 103 -2.65 4.77 0.39
C THR A 103 -3.78 5.14 -0.55
N GLY A 104 -3.48 6.04 -1.48
CA GLY A 104 -4.39 6.42 -2.55
C GLY A 104 -3.61 6.72 -3.81
N GLN A 105 -4.17 6.37 -4.95
CA GLN A 105 -3.60 6.62 -6.26
C GLN A 105 -4.66 7.11 -7.22
N LEU A 106 -4.28 8.06 -8.07
CA LEU A 106 -5.07 8.54 -9.19
C LEU A 106 -4.25 8.43 -10.45
N SER A 107 -4.84 7.98 -11.54
CA SER A 107 -4.19 7.96 -12.85
C SER A 107 -5.16 8.27 -13.98
N TYR A 108 -4.59 8.64 -15.11
CA TYR A 108 -5.36 8.84 -16.33
C TYR A 108 -4.62 8.32 -17.55
N LEU A 109 -5.17 7.34 -18.20
CA LEU A 109 -4.64 6.79 -19.44
C LEU A 109 -5.01 7.69 -20.63
N LEU A 110 -4.03 8.35 -21.21
CA LEU A 110 -4.13 9.12 -22.44
C LEU A 110 -4.34 8.17 -23.63
N ARG A 111 -4.92 8.69 -24.73
CA ARG A 111 -5.16 7.88 -25.94
C ARG A 111 -3.89 7.38 -26.64
N ASN A 112 -2.76 8.06 -26.41
CA ASN A 112 -1.45 7.67 -26.94
C ASN A 112 -0.73 6.58 -26.12
N GLY A 113 -1.39 5.99 -25.10
CA GLY A 113 -0.83 4.93 -24.28
C GLY A 113 0.15 5.42 -23.19
N ILE A 114 0.11 6.70 -22.83
CA ILE A 114 0.83 7.28 -21.71
C ILE A 114 -0.15 7.42 -20.53
N GLU A 115 0.26 7.06 -19.33
CA GLU A 115 -0.54 7.16 -18.10
C GLU A 115 0.28 7.87 -17.02
N PRO A 116 0.07 9.16 -16.77
CA PRO A 116 0.51 9.80 -15.54
C PRO A 116 -0.31 9.30 -14.34
N ALA A 117 0.37 9.18 -13.20
CA ALA A 117 -0.22 8.77 -11.92
C ALA A 117 0.31 9.62 -10.78
N LEU A 118 -0.53 9.84 -9.78
CA LEU A 118 -0.17 10.46 -8.50
C LEU A 118 -0.53 9.50 -7.39
N ARG A 119 0.40 9.26 -6.45
CA ARG A 119 0.21 8.39 -5.29
C ARG A 119 0.55 9.13 -4.00
N LEU A 120 -0.25 8.90 -2.98
CA LEU A 120 0.00 9.32 -1.61
C LEU A 120 -0.13 8.09 -0.70
N SER A 121 0.89 7.86 0.15
CA SER A 121 0.85 6.81 1.17
C SER A 121 1.25 7.37 2.51
N MET A 122 0.64 6.86 3.58
CA MET A 122 0.93 7.28 4.93
C MET A 122 0.83 6.09 5.88
N VAL A 123 1.82 5.96 6.78
CA VAL A 123 1.82 4.98 7.87
C VAL A 123 1.98 5.73 9.18
N THR A 124 1.09 5.48 10.13
CA THR A 124 1.11 6.09 11.45
C THR A 124 1.16 4.98 12.51
N PRO A 125 2.35 4.66 13.06
CA PRO A 125 2.48 3.69 14.14
C PRO A 125 1.74 4.13 15.39
N LYS A 126 1.27 3.17 16.21
CA LYS A 126 0.66 3.48 17.51
C LYS A 126 1.68 4.07 18.48
N ALA A 127 1.20 4.90 19.41
CA ALA A 127 2.01 5.57 20.42
C ALA A 127 2.86 4.61 21.27
N ALA A 128 2.38 3.38 21.50
CA ALA A 128 3.14 2.34 22.21
C ALA A 128 4.49 1.99 21.55
N LEU A 129 4.65 2.28 20.27
CA LEU A 129 5.87 2.03 19.51
C LEU A 129 6.73 3.29 19.34
N ALA A 130 6.37 4.42 19.96
CA ALA A 130 7.11 5.69 19.82
C ALA A 130 8.59 5.51 20.15
N GLY A 131 9.46 5.99 19.27
CA GLY A 131 10.92 5.92 19.41
C GLY A 131 11.54 4.55 19.13
N ARG A 132 10.77 3.54 18.76
CA ARG A 132 11.32 2.27 18.31
C ARG A 132 11.88 2.41 16.90
N ALA A 133 13.04 1.80 16.65
CA ALA A 133 13.70 1.85 15.35
C ALA A 133 12.79 1.24 14.26
N GLY A 134 12.45 2.03 13.24
CA GLY A 134 11.54 1.62 12.17
C GLY A 134 10.03 1.82 12.46
N ALA A 135 9.67 2.41 13.62
CA ALA A 135 8.30 2.83 13.94
C ALA A 135 8.12 4.36 13.82
N ASP A 136 8.76 4.96 12.84
CA ASP A 136 8.56 6.37 12.50
C ASP A 136 7.25 6.53 11.71
N ARG A 137 6.57 7.68 11.86
CA ARG A 137 5.50 8.04 10.95
C ARG A 137 6.10 8.25 9.57
N GLN A 138 5.51 7.59 8.57
CA GLN A 138 5.98 7.67 7.20
C GLN A 138 4.93 8.36 6.33
N ARG A 139 5.38 9.20 5.42
CA ARG A 139 4.57 9.78 4.35
C ARG A 139 5.36 9.68 3.05
N GLN A 140 4.71 9.20 1.99
CA GLN A 140 5.27 9.16 0.66
C GLN A 140 4.34 9.88 -0.31
N ILE A 141 4.91 10.73 -1.15
CA ILE A 141 4.25 11.30 -2.32
C ILE A 141 4.99 10.79 -3.54
N GLY A 142 4.27 10.25 -4.51
CA GLY A 142 4.84 9.69 -5.73
C GLY A 142 4.17 10.24 -6.97
N PHE A 143 4.97 10.56 -7.97
CA PHE A 143 4.53 10.82 -9.33
C PHE A 143 5.05 9.70 -10.23
N GLY A 144 4.14 9.04 -10.96
CA GLY A 144 4.44 7.97 -11.89
C GLY A 144 4.11 8.34 -13.33
N LEU A 145 4.84 7.77 -14.26
CA LEU A 145 4.56 7.84 -15.69
C LEU A 145 4.74 6.44 -16.29
N THR A 146 3.67 5.88 -16.84
CA THR A 146 3.71 4.59 -17.52
C THR A 146 3.53 4.80 -19.02
N ARG A 147 4.34 4.14 -19.83
CA ARG A 147 4.18 4.03 -21.29
C ARG A 147 3.85 2.58 -21.64
N TYR A 148 2.64 2.32 -22.08
CA TYR A 148 2.22 1.03 -22.59
C TYR A 148 2.66 0.87 -24.04
N LEU A 149 3.47 -0.17 -24.32
CA LEU A 149 3.99 -0.51 -25.64
C LEU A 149 3.17 -1.64 -26.26
N ASN A 150 2.77 -2.62 -25.45
CA ASN A 150 1.87 -3.71 -25.86
C ASN A 150 0.91 -4.05 -24.71
N ALA A 151 -0.09 -3.21 -24.48
CA ALA A 151 -1.02 -3.30 -23.36
C ALA A 151 -0.24 -3.51 -22.02
N HIS A 152 -0.64 -4.50 -21.18
CA HIS A 152 0.09 -4.87 -19.98
C HIS A 152 1.33 -5.74 -20.21
N ARG A 153 1.47 -6.33 -21.43
CA ARG A 153 2.57 -7.26 -21.70
C ARG A 153 3.93 -6.58 -21.80
N VAL A 154 3.97 -5.37 -22.34
CA VAL A 154 5.22 -4.61 -22.44
C VAL A 154 4.94 -3.16 -22.06
N LYS A 155 5.54 -2.71 -20.97
CA LYS A 155 5.42 -1.33 -20.52
C LYS A 155 6.75 -0.84 -19.93
N TRP A 156 6.99 0.45 -20.08
CA TRP A 156 8.01 1.19 -19.36
C TRP A 156 7.35 2.01 -18.27
N GLN A 157 7.96 2.07 -17.10
CA GLN A 157 7.47 2.85 -15.97
C GLN A 157 8.62 3.68 -15.39
N GLY A 158 8.34 4.95 -15.11
CA GLY A 158 9.20 5.86 -14.37
C GLY A 158 8.45 6.38 -13.15
N GLU A 159 9.13 6.49 -12.00
CA GLU A 159 8.56 7.02 -10.77
C GLU A 159 9.53 7.98 -10.10
N LEU A 160 9.00 9.12 -9.63
CA LEU A 160 9.68 10.02 -8.73
C LEU A 160 8.93 10.01 -7.39
N LEU A 161 9.62 9.61 -6.32
CA LEU A 161 9.05 9.45 -4.98
C LEU A 161 9.75 10.41 -4.01
N HIS A 162 8.97 10.98 -3.11
CA HIS A 162 9.47 11.70 -1.93
C HIS A 162 8.94 11.03 -0.67
N ASP A 163 9.87 10.57 0.16
CA ASP A 163 9.59 9.93 1.43
C ASP A 163 9.94 10.86 2.59
N ASP A 164 9.02 11.03 3.53
CA ASP A 164 9.22 11.71 4.81
C ASP A 164 9.06 10.71 5.95
N TYR A 165 10.05 10.67 6.85
CA TYR A 165 10.05 9.87 8.08
C TYR A 165 10.12 10.81 9.28
N ARG A 166 9.10 10.79 10.12
CA ARG A 166 9.04 11.62 11.35
C ARG A 166 9.10 10.75 12.58
N ASN A 167 10.16 10.98 13.38
CA ASN A 167 10.31 10.33 14.68
C ASN A 167 9.32 10.90 15.70
N ALA A 168 8.59 10.02 16.41
CA ALA A 168 7.55 10.43 17.34
C ALA A 168 8.08 11.09 18.62
N LEU A 169 9.27 10.71 19.08
CA LEU A 169 9.88 11.26 20.31
C LEU A 169 10.66 12.55 20.03
N THR A 170 11.61 12.49 19.09
CA THR A 170 12.50 13.63 18.81
C THR A 170 11.85 14.69 17.93
N ARG A 171 10.70 14.37 17.30
CA ARG A 171 9.99 15.19 16.32
C ARG A 171 10.84 15.58 15.09
N THR A 172 12.01 14.97 14.93
CA THR A 172 12.85 15.17 13.74
C THR A 172 12.21 14.53 12.53
N THR A 173 12.34 15.22 11.39
CA THR A 173 11.91 14.69 10.09
C THR A 173 13.13 14.50 9.22
N ARG A 174 13.19 13.38 8.50
CA ARG A 174 14.18 13.11 7.45
C ARG A 174 13.44 12.78 6.17
N GLY A 175 13.87 13.35 5.06
CA GLY A 175 13.29 13.11 3.75
C GLY A 175 14.30 12.50 2.80
N ALA A 176 13.80 11.79 1.79
CA ALA A 176 14.61 11.23 0.72
C ALA A 176 13.84 11.26 -0.60
N TRP A 177 14.56 11.54 -1.70
CA TRP A 177 14.04 11.41 -3.04
C TRP A 177 14.51 10.10 -3.65
N THR A 178 13.62 9.42 -4.36
CA THR A 178 13.93 8.19 -5.10
C THR A 178 13.42 8.32 -6.53
N LEU A 179 14.30 8.09 -7.49
CA LEU A 179 13.93 7.94 -8.90
C LEU A 179 14.03 6.46 -9.26
N ARG A 180 12.98 5.90 -9.85
CA ARG A 180 12.95 4.53 -10.36
C ARG A 180 12.61 4.52 -11.83
N SER A 181 13.18 3.57 -12.55
CA SER A 181 12.79 3.25 -13.93
C SER A 181 12.79 1.74 -14.09
N SER A 182 11.76 1.21 -14.72
CA SER A 182 11.61 -0.23 -14.96
C SER A 182 10.98 -0.49 -16.33
N ILE A 183 11.30 -1.66 -16.87
CA ILE A 183 10.63 -2.23 -18.04
C ILE A 183 10.03 -3.55 -17.57
N GLU A 184 8.75 -3.73 -17.81
CA GLU A 184 8.05 -4.98 -17.54
C GLU A 184 7.74 -5.67 -18.86
N VAL A 185 8.05 -6.97 -18.92
CA VAL A 185 7.76 -7.84 -20.06
C VAL A 185 7.00 -9.05 -19.52
N GLY A 186 5.71 -9.15 -19.85
CA GLY A 186 4.85 -10.29 -19.54
C GLY A 186 4.83 -11.28 -20.71
N ILE A 187 4.96 -12.55 -20.40
CA ILE A 187 4.92 -13.68 -21.36
C ILE A 187 3.51 -14.21 -21.45
#